data_440f9cff46793c6da1faff718be9b6fa
#
_entry.id   440f9cff46793c6da1faff718be9b6fa
#
_cell.length_a   1.000
_cell.length_b   1.000
_cell.length_c   1.000
_cell.angle_alpha   90.00
_cell.angle_beta   90.00
_cell.angle_gamma   90.00
#
_symmetry.space_group_name_H-M   'P 1'
#
loop_
_entity.id
_entity.type
_entity.pdbx_description
1 polymer ?
#
loop_
_entity_poly.entity_id
_entity_poly.type
_entity_poly.pdbx_seq_one_letter_code
_entity_poly.pdbx_strand_id
1 'polypeptide(L)'
;MKRILFPLFLCAALASAQENHPVSSAGQIGTVAGNRWIDKTLDLKVADPSGGTIKSWFILAPPRAMCTIWVDGTTRYSGRFGNLFMSRASVMSSATGNDGYTSRYFSVTNTGLLNGYTAGHNAYFDVPFRDSVRITIVGDTVWAAFYNIFYEIGRRDHGRHNEFFAVTGDSLPTDTNVNDTLLAVTNGGRGAYWSMYFWMLSDSTTGNNRAFEERDFYCVPDGRSVQLSTGTEDYCGYYYNWQSAGGLGSRTSDFHGSPTFGRRADRRFLDAFYRIHELDQIPFENDFVLYWEAWPDSGKIPQSRYCHIGYCVIYYLEHI
;
A
#
# COMPACT_ATOMS: atom_id res chain seq x y z
N MET A 1 28.84 -36.28 20.66
CA MET A 1 28.56 -35.24 19.65
C MET A 1 28.14 -35.90 18.35
N LYS A 2 26.84 -36.00 18.06
CA LYS A 2 26.32 -36.55 16.82
C LYS A 2 26.05 -35.35 15.87
N ARG A 3 26.83 -35.27 14.81
CA ARG A 3 26.60 -34.31 13.72
C ARG A 3 25.40 -34.80 12.92
N ILE A 4 24.30 -34.06 12.95
CA ILE A 4 23.16 -34.26 12.06
C ILE A 4 23.51 -33.51 10.77
N LEU A 5 23.81 -34.27 9.74
CA LEU A 5 23.90 -33.75 8.36
C LEU A 5 22.47 -33.52 7.86
N PHE A 6 22.10 -32.26 7.67
CA PHE A 6 20.92 -31.91 6.88
C PHE A 6 21.26 -32.10 5.39
N PRO A 7 20.49 -32.86 4.64
CA PRO A 7 20.67 -32.92 3.20
C PRO A 7 20.31 -31.56 2.60
N LEU A 8 21.29 -30.93 1.98
CA LEU A 8 21.10 -29.78 1.08
C LEU A 8 20.30 -30.31 -0.13
N PHE A 9 19.00 -30.08 -0.17
CA PHE A 9 18.24 -30.20 -1.40
C PHE A 9 18.69 -29.07 -2.34
N LEU A 10 19.59 -29.41 -3.22
CA LEU A 10 19.98 -28.58 -4.36
C LEU A 10 18.80 -28.58 -5.34
N CYS A 11 17.81 -27.72 -5.12
CA CYS A 11 16.84 -27.40 -6.16
C CYS A 11 17.60 -26.68 -7.27
N ALA A 12 17.93 -27.40 -8.33
CA ALA A 12 18.38 -26.83 -9.57
C ALA A 12 17.33 -25.81 -10.03
N ALA A 13 17.67 -24.53 -9.96
CA ALA A 13 16.86 -23.49 -10.54
C ALA A 13 16.88 -23.68 -12.06
N LEU A 14 15.89 -24.34 -12.60
CA LEU A 14 15.51 -24.18 -13.98
C LEU A 14 15.11 -22.72 -14.14
N ALA A 15 15.99 -21.93 -14.74
CA ALA A 15 15.63 -20.62 -15.28
C ALA A 15 14.58 -20.89 -16.38
N SER A 16 13.32 -20.92 -15.98
CA SER A 16 12.23 -20.89 -16.95
C SER A 16 12.29 -19.53 -17.61
N ALA A 17 12.67 -19.52 -18.87
CA ALA A 17 12.46 -18.37 -19.74
C ALA A 17 11.00 -17.91 -19.54
N GLN A 18 10.83 -16.60 -19.46
CA GLN A 18 9.53 -15.97 -19.42
C GLN A 18 8.79 -16.35 -20.70
N GLU A 19 7.96 -17.38 -20.64
CA GLU A 19 7.10 -17.74 -21.76
C GLU A 19 5.99 -16.69 -21.80
N ASN A 20 6.13 -15.74 -22.72
CA ASN A 20 5.03 -14.88 -23.13
C ASN A 20 4.02 -15.78 -23.86
N HIS A 21 2.96 -16.19 -23.19
CA HIS A 21 1.85 -16.84 -23.85
C HIS A 21 0.93 -15.79 -24.45
N PRO A 22 0.90 -15.62 -25.77
CA PRO A 22 -0.13 -14.79 -26.38
C PRO A 22 -1.45 -15.56 -26.32
N VAL A 23 -2.38 -15.06 -25.53
CA VAL A 23 -3.72 -15.61 -25.50
C VAL A 23 -4.69 -14.54 -26.01
N SER A 24 -5.26 -14.79 -27.16
CA SER A 24 -6.21 -13.90 -27.82
C SER A 24 -7.63 -14.42 -27.64
N SER A 25 -8.39 -13.81 -26.78
CA SER A 25 -9.85 -13.63 -26.87
C SER A 25 -10.41 -13.00 -25.59
N ALA A 26 -11.48 -12.21 -25.70
CA ALA A 26 -12.15 -11.57 -24.59
C ALA A 26 -12.56 -12.57 -23.49
N GLY A 27 -12.22 -12.28 -22.24
CA GLY A 27 -12.58 -13.09 -21.09
C GLY A 27 -11.63 -14.22 -20.73
N GLN A 28 -10.44 -14.27 -21.30
CA GLN A 28 -9.42 -15.24 -20.90
C GLN A 28 -8.59 -14.72 -19.72
N ILE A 29 -8.16 -15.65 -18.87
CA ILE A 29 -7.33 -15.37 -17.70
C ILE A 29 -5.89 -15.77 -18.03
N GLY A 30 -4.96 -14.82 -17.88
CA GLY A 30 -3.54 -15.05 -17.95
C GLY A 30 -2.89 -15.04 -16.58
N THR A 31 -1.74 -15.66 -16.47
CA THR A 31 -0.91 -15.63 -15.26
C THR A 31 0.55 -15.35 -15.58
N VAL A 32 1.20 -14.57 -14.72
CA VAL A 32 2.66 -14.48 -14.66
C VAL A 32 3.09 -14.95 -13.29
N ALA A 33 3.78 -16.06 -13.22
CA ALA A 33 4.19 -16.67 -11.96
C ALA A 33 5.67 -17.10 -11.98
N GLY A 34 6.29 -17.12 -10.81
CA GLY A 34 7.65 -17.61 -10.67
C GLY A 34 8.18 -17.58 -9.25
N ASN A 35 9.32 -18.21 -9.07
CA ASN A 35 10.08 -18.16 -7.83
C ASN A 35 11.58 -18.09 -8.17
N ARG A 36 12.32 -17.22 -7.52
CA ARG A 36 13.77 -17.13 -7.67
C ARG A 36 14.41 -16.28 -6.58
N TRP A 37 15.71 -16.49 -6.38
CA TRP A 37 16.54 -15.53 -5.68
C TRP A 37 16.79 -14.32 -6.58
N ILE A 38 16.56 -13.13 -6.04
CA ILE A 38 16.73 -11.87 -6.74
C ILE A 38 17.97 -11.17 -6.23
N ASP A 39 18.90 -10.90 -7.13
CA ASP A 39 20.02 -10.00 -6.84
C ASP A 39 19.58 -8.56 -7.10
N LYS A 40 18.84 -8.01 -6.15
CA LYS A 40 18.29 -6.65 -6.07
C LYS A 40 17.02 -6.39 -6.88
N THR A 41 16.93 -6.75 -8.17
CA THR A 41 15.82 -6.29 -9.02
C THR A 41 14.97 -7.44 -9.54
N LEU A 42 13.67 -7.42 -9.20
CA LEU A 42 12.62 -8.18 -9.87
C LEU A 42 11.99 -7.28 -10.93
N ASP A 43 11.91 -7.79 -12.16
CA ASP A 43 11.25 -7.12 -13.29
C ASP A 43 10.21 -8.07 -13.88
N LEU A 44 8.96 -7.65 -13.85
CA LEU A 44 7.80 -8.42 -14.34
C LEU A 44 7.10 -7.61 -15.42
N LYS A 45 6.62 -8.29 -16.45
CA LYS A 45 5.84 -7.67 -17.52
C LYS A 45 4.63 -8.54 -17.87
N VAL A 46 3.47 -7.90 -17.92
CA VAL A 46 2.25 -8.40 -18.52
C VAL A 46 2.02 -7.57 -19.77
N ALA A 47 1.82 -8.20 -20.93
CA ALA A 47 1.59 -7.48 -22.18
C ALA A 47 0.62 -8.26 -23.07
N ASP A 48 -0.38 -7.56 -23.58
CA ASP A 48 -1.33 -8.07 -24.57
C ASP A 48 -1.84 -6.90 -25.44
N PRO A 49 -1.79 -7.01 -26.78
CA PRO A 49 -2.25 -5.94 -27.66
C PRO A 49 -3.78 -5.73 -27.63
N SER A 50 -4.53 -6.69 -27.08
CA SER A 50 -5.97 -6.55 -26.87
C SER A 50 -6.30 -5.79 -25.59
N GLY A 51 -5.29 -5.45 -24.81
CA GLY A 51 -5.45 -4.88 -23.48
C GLY A 51 -5.90 -5.92 -22.45
N GLY A 52 -6.08 -5.45 -21.23
CA GLY A 52 -6.53 -6.31 -20.13
C GLY A 52 -6.58 -5.60 -18.80
N THR A 53 -6.74 -6.38 -17.75
CA THR A 53 -6.72 -5.88 -16.37
C THR A 53 -6.03 -6.87 -15.45
N ILE A 54 -5.07 -6.42 -14.69
CA ILE A 54 -4.56 -7.21 -13.57
C ILE A 54 -5.63 -7.21 -12.48
N LYS A 55 -6.00 -8.41 -12.02
CA LYS A 55 -7.08 -8.64 -11.05
C LYS A 55 -6.56 -9.04 -9.68
N SER A 56 -5.44 -9.73 -9.63
CA SER A 56 -4.84 -10.10 -8.36
C SER A 56 -3.33 -10.26 -8.46
N TRP A 57 -2.70 -9.98 -7.35
CA TRP A 57 -1.28 -10.00 -7.17
C TRP A 57 -0.94 -10.82 -5.94
N PHE A 58 -0.04 -11.76 -6.07
CA PHE A 58 0.70 -12.30 -4.95
C PHE A 58 2.17 -12.03 -5.19
N ILE A 59 2.82 -11.32 -4.29
CA ILE A 59 4.26 -11.04 -4.40
C ILE A 59 4.89 -11.16 -3.02
N LEU A 60 5.87 -12.05 -2.89
CA LEU A 60 6.78 -12.06 -1.75
C LEU A 60 7.89 -11.06 -2.03
N ALA A 61 7.96 -9.99 -1.26
CA ALA A 61 8.97 -8.94 -1.43
C ALA A 61 9.25 -8.20 -0.10
N PRO A 62 10.42 -7.54 0.01
CA PRO A 62 10.68 -6.65 1.14
C PRO A 62 9.78 -5.41 1.09
N PRO A 63 9.00 -5.10 2.15
CA PRO A 63 8.13 -3.91 2.16
C PRO A 63 8.89 -2.58 1.99
N ARG A 64 10.19 -2.55 2.30
CA ARG A 64 11.06 -1.40 2.11
C ARG A 64 11.62 -1.26 0.69
N ALA A 65 11.48 -2.27 -0.16
CA ALA A 65 11.93 -2.21 -1.54
C ALA A 65 11.25 -1.07 -2.30
N MET A 66 11.94 -0.51 -3.28
CA MET A 66 11.34 0.44 -4.21
C MET A 66 10.54 -0.32 -5.26
N CYS A 67 9.32 0.10 -5.49
CA CYS A 67 8.43 -0.45 -6.50
C CYS A 67 8.07 0.63 -7.51
N THR A 68 8.14 0.30 -8.78
CA THR A 68 7.63 1.17 -9.84
C THR A 68 6.69 0.36 -10.73
N ILE A 69 5.53 0.92 -11.02
CA ILE A 69 4.54 0.35 -11.93
C ILE A 69 4.37 1.30 -13.11
N TRP A 70 4.58 0.77 -14.30
CA TRP A 70 4.24 1.43 -15.55
C TRP A 70 3.02 0.75 -16.16
N VAL A 71 2.06 1.56 -16.59
CA VAL A 71 0.92 1.11 -17.38
C VAL A 71 1.00 1.82 -18.72
N ASP A 72 1.05 1.05 -19.80
CA ASP A 72 1.15 1.56 -21.16
C ASP A 72 2.30 2.56 -21.35
N GLY A 73 3.45 2.24 -20.74
CA GLY A 73 4.65 3.06 -20.77
C GLY A 73 4.67 4.27 -19.82
N THR A 74 3.55 4.58 -19.17
CA THR A 74 3.45 5.70 -18.22
C THR A 74 3.59 5.23 -16.79
N THR A 75 4.43 5.90 -16.00
CA THR A 75 4.57 5.60 -14.57
C THR A 75 3.27 5.95 -13.83
N ARG A 76 2.68 4.96 -13.19
CA ARG A 76 1.46 5.09 -12.40
C ARG A 76 1.70 4.99 -10.90
N TYR A 77 2.81 4.40 -10.51
CA TYR A 77 3.30 4.33 -9.14
C TYR A 77 4.83 4.34 -9.11
N SER A 78 5.41 5.04 -8.16
CA SER A 78 6.83 4.93 -7.83
C SER A 78 7.03 5.25 -6.35
N GLY A 79 7.39 4.24 -5.55
CA GLY A 79 7.55 4.40 -4.12
C GLY A 79 7.88 3.10 -3.40
N ARG A 80 7.76 3.09 -2.08
CA ARG A 80 8.00 1.88 -1.29
C ARG A 80 6.93 0.83 -1.57
N PHE A 81 7.36 -0.39 -1.84
CA PHE A 81 6.48 -1.53 -2.06
C PHE A 81 5.45 -1.69 -0.94
N GLY A 82 5.90 -1.57 0.31
CA GLY A 82 5.01 -1.69 1.46
C GLY A 82 3.97 -0.57 1.61
N ASN A 83 4.19 0.61 1.03
CA ASN A 83 3.15 1.64 1.01
C ASN A 83 2.00 1.22 0.09
N LEU A 84 2.30 0.73 -1.11
CA LEU A 84 1.28 0.26 -2.04
C LEU A 84 0.51 -0.95 -1.50
N PHE A 85 1.21 -1.88 -0.85
CA PHE A 85 0.63 -3.11 -0.30
C PHE A 85 0.27 -3.01 1.20
N MET A 86 0.18 -1.79 1.75
CA MET A 86 -0.28 -1.50 3.11
C MET A 86 0.52 -2.22 4.22
N SER A 87 1.82 -2.44 3.99
CA SER A 87 2.69 -3.20 4.89
C SER A 87 3.94 -2.45 5.37
N ARG A 88 4.10 -1.19 4.98
CA ARG A 88 5.32 -0.42 5.29
C ARG A 88 5.57 -0.28 6.79
N ALA A 89 4.53 -0.01 7.57
CA ALA A 89 4.64 0.14 9.01
C ALA A 89 5.05 -1.16 9.70
N SER A 90 4.67 -2.33 9.19
CA SER A 90 5.03 -3.62 9.76
C SER A 90 6.54 -3.85 9.86
N VAL A 91 7.32 -3.31 8.91
CA VAL A 91 8.80 -3.38 8.94
C VAL A 91 9.42 -2.35 9.87
N MET A 92 8.71 -1.27 10.17
CA MET A 92 9.18 -0.23 11.07
C MET A 92 8.98 -0.63 12.53
N SER A 93 8.13 -1.61 12.77
CA SER A 93 7.79 -2.09 14.10
C SER A 93 8.91 -2.92 14.68
N SER A 94 10.10 -3.00 14.34
CA SER A 94 11.29 -3.70 14.92
C SER A 94 10.97 -4.83 15.93
N ALA A 95 9.70 -5.09 16.17
CA ALA A 95 9.20 -6.11 17.06
C ALA A 95 9.11 -7.43 16.30
N THR A 96 9.55 -8.42 16.93
CA THR A 96 9.48 -9.84 16.58
C THR A 96 8.03 -10.32 16.48
N GLY A 97 7.33 -10.04 15.46
CA GLY A 97 5.95 -10.47 15.32
C GLY A 97 5.16 -9.43 14.56
N ASN A 98 5.46 -9.31 13.30
CA ASN A 98 4.55 -8.66 12.40
C ASN A 98 3.38 -9.59 12.21
N ASP A 99 2.34 -9.34 12.94
CA ASP A 99 1.09 -9.98 12.69
C ASP A 99 0.66 -9.59 11.29
N GLY A 100 0.54 -10.58 10.43
CA GLY A 100 -0.05 -10.37 9.12
C GLY A 100 -1.45 -9.80 9.32
N TYR A 101 -1.97 -9.11 8.34
CA TYR A 101 -3.34 -8.66 8.37
C TYR A 101 -4.07 -9.08 7.10
N THR A 102 -5.39 -9.10 7.16
CA THR A 102 -6.25 -9.41 6.03
C THR A 102 -7.39 -8.41 5.96
N SER A 103 -7.59 -7.84 4.79
CA SER A 103 -8.77 -7.11 4.40
C SER A 103 -9.39 -7.76 3.16
N ARG A 104 -10.44 -7.19 2.61
CA ARG A 104 -11.03 -7.69 1.36
C ARG A 104 -10.08 -7.58 0.18
N TYR A 105 -9.27 -6.53 0.12
CA TYR A 105 -8.42 -6.21 -1.04
C TYR A 105 -6.94 -6.39 -0.79
N PHE A 106 -6.52 -6.54 0.46
CA PHE A 106 -5.11 -6.70 0.80
C PHE A 106 -4.95 -7.74 1.90
N SER A 107 -3.93 -8.55 1.75
CA SER A 107 -3.50 -9.47 2.81
C SER A 107 -1.99 -9.49 2.86
N VAL A 108 -1.45 -9.39 4.05
CA VAL A 108 -0.01 -9.45 4.30
C VAL A 108 0.25 -10.59 5.26
N THR A 109 1.08 -11.53 4.84
CA THR A 109 1.53 -12.64 5.67
C THR A 109 2.99 -12.44 6.03
N ASN A 110 3.30 -12.46 7.31
CA ASN A 110 4.68 -12.45 7.76
C ASN A 110 5.27 -13.83 7.52
N THR A 111 6.30 -13.91 6.71
CA THR A 111 6.94 -15.19 6.45
C THR A 111 8.01 -15.57 7.45
N GLY A 112 8.47 -14.65 8.34
CA GLY A 112 9.46 -14.97 9.39
C GLY A 112 10.68 -15.80 8.94
N LEU A 113 10.58 -16.39 7.76
CA LEU A 113 11.42 -17.46 7.25
C LEU A 113 12.76 -17.00 6.64
N LEU A 114 12.86 -15.73 6.26
CA LEU A 114 14.04 -15.24 5.55
C LEU A 114 14.52 -13.93 6.16
N ASN A 115 15.16 -14.01 7.32
CA ASN A 115 15.80 -12.89 8.02
C ASN A 115 14.90 -11.69 8.36
N GLY A 116 13.57 -11.92 8.51
CA GLY A 116 12.64 -10.88 8.96
C GLY A 116 12.36 -9.73 7.98
N TYR A 117 12.81 -9.83 6.74
CA TYR A 117 12.77 -8.70 5.79
C TYR A 117 11.79 -8.86 4.63
N THR A 118 11.21 -10.03 4.42
CA THR A 118 10.26 -10.27 3.33
C THR A 118 8.90 -10.67 3.89
N ALA A 119 7.84 -10.21 3.24
CA ALA A 119 6.48 -10.61 3.55
C ALA A 119 5.74 -11.01 2.27
N GLY A 120 4.79 -11.92 2.38
CA GLY A 120 3.86 -12.25 1.30
C GLY A 120 2.75 -11.21 1.26
N HIS A 121 2.55 -10.62 0.10
CA HIS A 121 1.55 -9.60 -0.13
C HIS A 121 0.55 -10.08 -1.17
N ASN A 122 -0.72 -10.09 -0.81
CA ASN A 122 -1.81 -10.26 -1.76
C ASN A 122 -2.53 -8.93 -1.94
N ALA A 123 -2.90 -8.62 -3.16
CA ALA A 123 -3.73 -7.49 -3.48
C ALA A 123 -4.71 -7.85 -4.59
N TYR A 124 -5.90 -7.24 -4.55
CA TYR A 124 -7.02 -7.53 -5.44
C TYR A 124 -7.59 -6.25 -6.06
N PHE A 125 -6.78 -5.20 -6.18
CA PHE A 125 -7.17 -3.99 -6.89
C PHE A 125 -6.89 -4.11 -8.38
N ASP A 126 -7.75 -3.52 -9.19
CA ASP A 126 -7.66 -3.56 -10.63
C ASP A 126 -6.56 -2.64 -11.17
N VAL A 127 -5.76 -3.15 -12.12
CA VAL A 127 -4.85 -2.32 -12.92
C VAL A 127 -5.15 -2.56 -14.40
N PRO A 128 -6.04 -1.75 -14.98
CA PRO A 128 -6.36 -1.83 -16.40
C PRO A 128 -5.18 -1.36 -17.25
N PHE A 129 -5.01 -1.98 -18.43
CA PHE A 129 -4.00 -1.60 -19.41
C PHE A 129 -4.49 -1.80 -20.84
N ARG A 130 -3.93 -1.05 -21.80
CA ARG A 130 -4.20 -1.18 -23.22
C ARG A 130 -3.18 -2.07 -23.92
N ASP A 131 -1.92 -1.94 -23.53
CA ASP A 131 -0.81 -2.65 -24.15
C ASP A 131 -0.02 -3.47 -23.13
N SER A 132 0.32 -2.89 -21.98
CA SER A 132 1.15 -3.60 -21.00
C SER A 132 1.17 -2.97 -19.62
N VAL A 133 1.47 -3.82 -18.63
CA VAL A 133 1.92 -3.41 -17.29
C VAL A 133 3.32 -3.94 -17.06
N ARG A 134 4.22 -3.08 -16.62
CA ARG A 134 5.55 -3.46 -16.13
C ARG A 134 5.69 -3.09 -14.67
N ILE A 135 6.27 -4.00 -13.89
CA ILE A 135 6.48 -3.84 -12.46
C ILE A 135 7.94 -4.13 -12.16
N THR A 136 8.63 -3.16 -11.57
CA THR A 136 9.98 -3.42 -11.03
C THR A 136 9.97 -3.25 -9.53
N ILE A 137 10.65 -4.17 -8.83
CA ILE A 137 10.84 -4.12 -7.39
C ILE A 137 12.34 -4.22 -7.12
N VAL A 138 12.90 -3.18 -6.50
CA VAL A 138 14.34 -3.06 -6.21
C VAL A 138 14.56 -3.10 -4.72
N GLY A 139 15.16 -4.18 -4.24
CA GLY A 139 15.56 -4.35 -2.85
C GLY A 139 16.98 -3.87 -2.57
N ASP A 140 17.31 -3.70 -1.29
CA ASP A 140 18.64 -3.28 -0.85
C ASP A 140 19.66 -4.44 -0.87
N THR A 141 19.16 -5.66 -0.74
CA THR A 141 19.97 -6.89 -0.64
C THR A 141 19.34 -7.99 -1.49
N VAL A 142 20.03 -9.11 -1.62
CA VAL A 142 19.47 -10.34 -2.20
C VAL A 142 18.25 -10.79 -1.39
N TRP A 143 17.18 -11.17 -2.08
CA TRP A 143 15.94 -11.63 -1.48
C TRP A 143 15.27 -12.71 -2.34
N ALA A 144 14.43 -13.53 -1.71
CA ALA A 144 13.64 -14.52 -2.44
C ALA A 144 12.37 -13.87 -2.95
N ALA A 145 12.10 -13.99 -4.23
CA ALA A 145 10.84 -13.59 -4.84
C ALA A 145 10.00 -14.82 -5.15
N PHE A 146 8.75 -14.77 -4.70
CA PHE A 146 7.69 -15.65 -5.17
C PHE A 146 6.58 -14.72 -5.64
N TYR A 147 6.07 -14.93 -6.83
CA TYR A 147 5.05 -14.06 -7.38
C TYR A 147 4.06 -14.84 -8.22
N ASN A 148 2.83 -14.35 -8.22
CA ASN A 148 1.75 -14.81 -9.07
C ASN A 148 0.83 -13.62 -9.36
N ILE A 149 0.68 -13.27 -10.63
CA ILE A 149 -0.14 -12.16 -11.09
C ILE A 149 -1.19 -12.73 -12.03
N PHE A 150 -2.45 -12.54 -11.69
CA PHE A 150 -3.58 -12.93 -12.53
C PHE A 150 -4.13 -11.70 -13.25
N TYR A 151 -4.44 -11.85 -14.53
CA TYR A 151 -5.02 -10.80 -15.35
C TYR A 151 -6.05 -11.35 -16.33
N GLU A 152 -7.03 -10.51 -16.63
CA GLU A 152 -8.01 -10.73 -17.70
C GLU A 152 -7.55 -10.05 -18.98
N ILE A 153 -7.79 -10.67 -20.14
CA ILE A 153 -7.43 -10.16 -21.46
C ILE A 153 -8.67 -9.71 -22.20
N GLY A 154 -8.54 -8.65 -22.99
CA GLY A 154 -9.57 -8.18 -23.92
C GLY A 154 -10.78 -7.51 -23.30
N ARG A 155 -10.80 -7.30 -21.98
CA ARG A 155 -11.88 -6.58 -21.32
C ARG A 155 -11.47 -5.13 -21.11
N ARG A 156 -12.08 -4.23 -21.90
CA ARG A 156 -11.77 -2.78 -21.87
C ARG A 156 -12.77 -1.96 -21.06
N ASP A 157 -13.91 -2.52 -20.73
CA ASP A 157 -14.98 -1.81 -20.00
C ASP A 157 -14.91 -2.16 -18.51
N HIS A 158 -14.25 -1.31 -17.76
CA HIS A 158 -14.09 -1.43 -16.31
C HIS A 158 -15.00 -0.45 -15.55
N GLY A 159 -16.01 0.13 -16.22
CA GLY A 159 -16.86 1.15 -15.62
C GLY A 159 -16.05 2.40 -15.24
N ARG A 160 -16.10 2.78 -13.97
CA ARG A 160 -15.39 3.98 -13.47
C ARG A 160 -13.88 3.80 -13.20
N HIS A 161 -13.31 2.64 -13.52
CA HIS A 161 -11.91 2.30 -13.19
C HIS A 161 -11.09 2.09 -14.45
N ASN A 162 -11.02 3.10 -15.33
CA ASN A 162 -10.33 2.94 -16.61
C ASN A 162 -8.82 3.14 -16.54
N GLU A 163 -8.33 4.00 -15.65
CA GLU A 163 -6.90 4.21 -15.45
C GLU A 163 -6.55 4.20 -13.97
N PHE A 164 -5.63 3.32 -13.60
CA PHE A 164 -5.08 3.21 -12.26
C PHE A 164 -4.01 4.26 -12.01
N PHE A 165 -4.06 4.90 -10.83
CA PHE A 165 -3.03 5.78 -10.32
C PHE A 165 -2.81 5.50 -8.82
N ALA A 166 -1.55 5.61 -8.39
CA ALA A 166 -1.22 5.60 -6.98
C ALA A 166 -0.16 6.67 -6.68
N VAL A 167 -0.42 7.48 -5.66
CA VAL A 167 0.49 8.52 -5.16
C VAL A 167 0.97 8.14 -3.78
N THR A 168 2.22 8.36 -3.48
CA THR A 168 2.83 7.94 -2.23
C THR A 168 3.82 8.94 -1.67
N GLY A 169 3.90 9.01 -0.34
CA GLY A 169 4.98 9.61 0.43
C GLY A 169 5.56 8.60 1.43
N ASP A 170 6.82 8.75 1.79
CA ASP A 170 7.47 7.86 2.76
C ASP A 170 8.35 8.67 3.70
N SER A 171 8.09 8.55 5.00
CA SER A 171 8.86 9.21 6.07
C SER A 171 8.96 10.74 5.93
N LEU A 172 7.85 11.37 5.58
CA LEU A 172 7.77 12.83 5.49
C LEU A 172 7.56 13.43 6.88
N PRO A 173 8.35 14.42 7.30
CA PRO A 173 8.07 15.16 8.53
C PRO A 173 6.80 15.98 8.35
N THR A 174 5.96 16.05 9.38
CA THR A 174 4.74 16.87 9.35
C THR A 174 5.00 18.25 9.92
N ASP A 175 4.29 19.24 9.39
CA ASP A 175 4.18 20.57 10.01
C ASP A 175 2.80 20.72 10.64
N THR A 176 2.76 21.14 11.90
CA THR A 176 1.50 21.32 12.62
C THR A 176 0.72 22.57 12.19
N ASN A 177 1.37 23.46 11.44
CA ASN A 177 0.75 24.73 11.02
C ASN A 177 0.22 24.69 9.59
N VAL A 178 0.47 23.61 8.86
CA VAL A 178 0.12 23.47 7.45
C VAL A 178 -0.58 22.13 7.22
N ASN A 179 -1.59 22.13 6.37
CA ASN A 179 -2.24 20.91 5.92
C ASN A 179 -1.26 20.07 5.08
N ASP A 180 -1.15 18.80 5.41
CA ASP A 180 -0.33 17.85 4.64
C ASP A 180 -1.14 17.34 3.45
N THR A 181 -0.86 17.83 2.24
CA THR A 181 -1.52 17.35 1.03
C THR A 181 -1.01 15.97 0.63
N LEU A 182 -1.91 14.98 0.63
CA LEU A 182 -1.59 13.59 0.31
C LEU A 182 -1.85 13.27 -1.17
N LEU A 183 -2.85 13.91 -1.76
CA LEU A 183 -3.19 13.77 -3.16
C LEU A 183 -3.69 15.12 -3.69
N ALA A 184 -3.21 15.49 -4.87
CA ALA A 184 -3.80 16.58 -5.66
C ALA A 184 -3.91 16.14 -7.12
N VAL A 185 -5.13 16.11 -7.63
CA VAL A 185 -5.45 15.89 -9.03
C VAL A 185 -6.03 17.21 -9.55
N THR A 186 -5.43 17.78 -10.59
CA THR A 186 -5.86 19.06 -11.18
C THR A 186 -6.08 18.85 -12.66
N ASN A 187 -7.25 19.22 -13.16
CA ASN A 187 -7.67 19.00 -14.54
C ASN A 187 -7.48 17.56 -15.01
N GLY A 188 -7.67 16.60 -14.08
CA GLY A 188 -7.43 15.17 -14.34
C GLY A 188 -8.55 14.48 -15.09
N GLY A 189 -9.71 15.14 -15.25
CA GLY A 189 -10.94 14.53 -15.75
C GLY A 189 -11.68 13.76 -14.65
N ARG A 190 -12.78 13.11 -15.04
CA ARG A 190 -13.62 12.36 -14.12
C ARG A 190 -12.86 11.20 -13.48
N GLY A 191 -13.13 10.97 -12.21
CA GLY A 191 -12.50 9.88 -11.51
C GLY A 191 -13.13 9.59 -10.16
N ALA A 192 -12.49 8.70 -9.42
CA ALA A 192 -12.89 8.37 -8.06
C ALA A 192 -11.69 8.08 -7.17
N TYR A 193 -11.69 8.66 -5.99
CA TYR A 193 -10.79 8.26 -4.91
C TYR A 193 -11.27 6.92 -4.36
N TRP A 194 -10.34 5.95 -4.32
CA TRP A 194 -10.69 4.57 -4.00
C TRP A 194 -10.12 4.09 -2.66
N SER A 195 -8.84 4.35 -2.36
CA SER A 195 -8.28 3.89 -1.09
C SER A 195 -7.10 4.70 -0.62
N MET A 196 -6.86 4.61 0.68
CA MET A 196 -5.68 5.16 1.33
C MET A 196 -5.09 4.15 2.31
N TYR A 197 -3.78 4.07 2.30
CA TYR A 197 -2.95 3.59 3.39
C TYR A 197 -2.17 4.76 3.96
N PHE A 198 -2.14 4.88 5.28
CA PHE A 198 -1.48 5.98 5.99
C PHE A 198 -0.81 5.45 7.24
N TRP A 199 0.42 5.82 7.49
CA TRP A 199 1.11 5.48 8.72
C TRP A 199 1.78 6.70 9.33
N MET A 200 1.90 6.69 10.65
CA MET A 200 2.47 7.75 11.46
C MET A 200 3.47 7.17 12.44
N LEU A 201 4.61 7.83 12.59
CA LEU A 201 5.62 7.52 13.59
C LEU A 201 5.88 8.77 14.41
N SER A 202 5.58 8.73 15.70
CA SER A 202 5.81 9.87 16.59
C SER A 202 7.30 10.17 16.76
N ASP A 203 7.65 11.44 16.87
CA ASP A 203 9.03 11.87 17.14
C ASP A 203 9.41 11.75 18.61
N SER A 204 8.42 11.81 19.50
CA SER A 204 8.66 11.77 20.94
C SER A 204 8.49 10.36 21.53
N THR A 205 9.30 10.08 22.54
CA THR A 205 9.27 8.83 23.32
C THR A 205 8.56 9.03 24.68
N THR A 206 8.14 10.24 25.01
CA THR A 206 7.56 10.62 26.30
C THR A 206 6.12 11.08 26.17
N GLY A 207 5.33 10.86 27.22
CA GLY A 207 3.94 11.31 27.31
C GLY A 207 2.95 10.52 26.48
N ASN A 208 1.77 11.08 26.27
CA ASN A 208 0.76 10.56 25.34
C ASN A 208 1.05 11.12 23.94
N ASN A 209 1.81 10.36 23.16
CA ASN A 209 2.36 10.81 21.88
C ASN A 209 1.45 10.50 20.70
N ARG A 210 0.15 10.29 20.94
CA ARG A 210 -0.85 9.99 19.91
C ARG A 210 -1.76 11.17 19.57
N ALA A 211 -1.49 12.32 20.12
CA ALA A 211 -2.31 13.49 19.84
C ALA A 211 -2.39 13.84 18.34
N PHE A 212 -1.46 13.36 17.51
CA PHE A 212 -1.53 13.51 16.06
C PHE A 212 -2.72 12.76 15.43
N GLU A 213 -3.31 11.77 16.11
CA GLU A 213 -4.52 11.07 15.64
C GLU A 213 -5.77 11.94 15.66
N GLU A 214 -5.77 13.02 16.44
CA GLU A 214 -6.87 14.01 16.51
C GLU A 214 -6.97 14.89 15.24
N ARG A 215 -6.04 14.78 14.30
CA ARG A 215 -6.09 15.52 13.04
C ARG A 215 -7.07 14.87 12.09
N ASP A 216 -7.84 15.68 11.39
CA ASP A 216 -8.89 15.22 10.49
C ASP A 216 -8.40 15.01 9.07
N PHE A 217 -9.10 14.14 8.35
CA PHE A 217 -8.98 14.06 6.90
C PHE A 217 -10.08 14.88 6.23
N TYR A 218 -9.65 15.62 5.21
CA TYR A 218 -10.54 16.36 4.32
C TYR A 218 -10.29 15.98 2.87
N CYS A 219 -11.34 15.99 2.08
CA CYS A 219 -11.21 15.98 0.63
C CYS A 219 -11.94 17.18 0.01
N VAL A 220 -11.48 17.58 -1.17
CA VAL A 220 -12.03 18.71 -1.93
C VAL A 220 -12.28 18.24 -3.36
N PRO A 221 -13.36 17.46 -3.62
CA PRO A 221 -13.79 17.16 -4.97
C PRO A 221 -14.37 18.44 -5.61
N ASP A 222 -13.84 18.82 -6.78
CA ASP A 222 -14.31 19.93 -7.59
C ASP A 222 -14.53 21.25 -6.81
N GLY A 223 -13.61 21.57 -5.91
CA GLY A 223 -13.64 22.78 -5.09
C GLY A 223 -14.57 22.72 -3.87
N ARG A 224 -15.28 21.63 -3.63
CA ARG A 224 -16.16 21.45 -2.49
C ARG A 224 -15.46 20.72 -1.35
N SER A 225 -15.17 21.43 -0.26
CA SER A 225 -14.56 20.82 0.94
C SER A 225 -15.54 19.88 1.65
N VAL A 226 -15.08 18.68 1.95
CA VAL A 226 -15.79 17.64 2.69
C VAL A 226 -14.88 17.13 3.81
N GLN A 227 -15.32 17.26 5.04
CA GLN A 227 -14.66 16.61 6.18
C GLN A 227 -14.99 15.12 6.16
N LEU A 228 -13.98 14.28 6.19
CA LEU A 228 -14.12 12.82 6.13
C LEU A 228 -14.21 12.19 7.52
N SER A 229 -13.70 12.88 8.54
CA SER A 229 -13.66 12.37 9.92
C SER A 229 -13.52 13.48 10.93
N THR A 230 -13.60 13.13 12.20
CA THR A 230 -13.29 13.95 13.36
C THR A 230 -12.04 13.47 14.09
N GLY A 231 -11.20 12.74 13.41
CA GLY A 231 -9.93 12.17 13.85
C GLY A 231 -9.41 11.17 12.80
N THR A 232 -8.13 10.94 12.77
CA THR A 232 -7.49 9.98 11.86
C THR A 232 -8.02 8.56 12.12
N GLU A 233 -8.18 8.19 13.37
CA GLU A 233 -8.70 6.88 13.77
C GLU A 233 -10.16 6.68 13.37
N ASP A 234 -10.98 7.72 13.47
CA ASP A 234 -12.39 7.66 13.09
C ASP A 234 -12.58 7.40 11.61
N TYR A 235 -11.77 8.03 10.77
CA TYR A 235 -11.80 7.82 9.33
C TYR A 235 -11.55 6.37 8.96
N CYS A 236 -10.64 5.74 9.67
CA CYS A 236 -10.30 4.34 9.44
C CYS A 236 -11.16 3.37 10.24
N GLY A 237 -12.25 3.86 10.85
CA GLY A 237 -13.20 3.05 11.61
C GLY A 237 -12.61 2.45 12.88
N TYR A 238 -11.68 3.16 13.49
CA TYR A 238 -10.89 2.68 14.61
C TYR A 238 -11.05 3.63 15.80
N TYR A 239 -11.88 3.26 16.75
CA TYR A 239 -12.10 4.06 17.95
C TYR A 239 -10.96 3.87 18.97
N TYR A 240 -10.59 4.87 19.76
CA TYR A 240 -9.64 4.98 20.89
C TYR A 240 -9.32 3.70 21.71
N ASN A 241 -9.36 2.55 21.14
CA ASN A 241 -9.21 1.26 21.82
C ASN A 241 -7.74 0.88 22.13
N TRP A 242 -6.86 1.82 21.91
CA TRP A 242 -5.42 1.69 22.06
C TRP A 242 -4.91 1.78 23.51
N GLN A 243 -5.76 2.16 24.46
CA GLN A 243 -5.36 2.36 25.86
C GLN A 243 -4.94 1.05 26.54
N SER A 244 -5.30 -0.09 26.04
CA SER A 244 -5.05 -1.38 26.68
C SER A 244 -3.89 -2.19 26.10
N ALA A 245 -3.30 -1.76 25.01
CA ALA A 245 -2.26 -2.54 24.35
C ALA A 245 -0.87 -2.15 24.87
N GLY A 246 -0.32 -2.96 25.73
CA GLY A 246 1.07 -2.85 26.21
C GLY A 246 2.13 -3.15 25.14
N GLY A 247 1.76 -3.24 23.86
CA GLY A 247 2.63 -3.56 22.74
C GLY A 247 2.02 -3.18 21.40
N LEU A 248 2.67 -3.56 20.30
CA LEU A 248 2.12 -3.40 18.95
C LEU A 248 1.00 -4.42 18.72
N GLY A 249 -0.07 -3.97 18.08
CA GLY A 249 -1.22 -4.78 17.70
C GLY A 249 -1.69 -4.51 16.28
N SER A 250 -2.71 -5.24 15.87
CA SER A 250 -3.42 -4.99 14.61
C SER A 250 -4.91 -5.24 14.80
N ARG A 251 -5.74 -4.46 14.11
CA ARG A 251 -7.18 -4.67 13.98
C ARG A 251 -7.61 -4.29 12.59
N THR A 252 -8.24 -5.21 11.92
CA THR A 252 -8.56 -5.07 10.51
C THR A 252 -9.97 -5.56 10.21
N SER A 253 -10.60 -4.96 9.23
CA SER A 253 -11.86 -5.36 8.64
C SER A 253 -11.74 -5.35 7.11
N ASP A 254 -12.82 -5.63 6.40
CA ASP A 254 -12.81 -5.70 4.94
C ASP A 254 -12.38 -4.39 4.27
N PHE A 255 -12.86 -3.24 4.79
CA PHE A 255 -12.73 -1.95 4.12
C PHE A 255 -11.92 -0.90 4.89
N HIS A 256 -11.63 -1.15 6.15
CA HIS A 256 -10.91 -0.22 7.01
C HIS A 256 -10.20 -0.94 8.14
N GLY A 257 -9.24 -0.27 8.79
CA GLY A 257 -8.60 -0.82 9.98
C GLY A 257 -7.21 -0.28 10.22
N SER A 258 -6.59 -0.81 11.27
CA SER A 258 -5.22 -0.52 11.64
C SER A 258 -4.38 -1.80 11.59
N PRO A 259 -3.58 -2.01 10.54
CA PRO A 259 -2.71 -3.18 10.44
C PRO A 259 -1.55 -3.15 11.43
N THR A 260 -1.21 -1.99 11.96
CA THR A 260 -0.16 -1.82 12.97
C THR A 260 -0.49 -0.64 13.84
N PHE A 261 -0.54 -0.85 15.16
CA PHE A 261 -0.69 0.25 16.10
C PHE A 261 0.02 -0.06 17.43
N GLY A 262 0.53 0.96 18.08
CA GLY A 262 1.05 0.84 19.42
C GLY A 262 2.46 1.41 19.60
N ARG A 263 3.07 1.04 20.70
CA ARG A 263 4.39 1.55 21.08
C ARG A 263 5.51 0.61 20.67
N ARG A 264 6.47 1.12 19.95
CA ARG A 264 7.69 0.42 19.55
C ARG A 264 8.65 0.22 20.73
N ALA A 265 9.67 -0.61 20.56
CA ALA A 265 10.74 -0.83 21.55
C ALA A 265 11.51 0.46 21.90
N ASP A 266 11.64 1.39 20.95
CA ASP A 266 12.23 2.72 21.13
C ASP A 266 11.27 3.72 21.81
N ARG A 267 10.10 3.27 22.27
CA ARG A 267 9.02 4.02 22.92
C ARG A 267 8.26 4.99 22.04
N ARG A 268 8.56 5.13 20.77
CA ARG A 268 7.76 5.90 19.81
C ARG A 268 6.49 5.16 19.47
N PHE A 269 5.41 5.88 19.24
CA PHE A 269 4.18 5.31 18.67
C PHE A 269 4.33 5.14 17.16
N LEU A 270 3.85 4.02 16.69
CA LEU A 270 3.73 3.70 15.29
C LEU A 270 2.31 3.22 15.05
N ASP A 271 1.57 4.00 14.29
CA ASP A 271 0.19 3.66 13.93
C ASP A 271 0.06 3.70 12.41
N ALA A 272 -0.62 2.70 11.87
CA ALA A 272 -0.91 2.61 10.46
C ALA A 272 -2.38 2.30 10.25
N PHE A 273 -2.96 2.92 9.26
CA PHE A 273 -4.39 2.87 8.98
C PHE A 273 -4.62 2.61 7.49
N TYR A 274 -5.76 2.03 7.17
CA TYR A 274 -6.25 1.98 5.80
C TYR A 274 -7.76 2.22 5.73
N ARG A 275 -8.17 2.82 4.64
CA ARG A 275 -9.56 2.96 4.24
C ARG A 275 -9.71 2.61 2.76
N ILE A 276 -10.69 1.78 2.44
CA ILE A 276 -11.02 1.35 1.09
C ILE A 276 -12.47 1.76 0.81
N HIS A 277 -12.65 2.65 -0.13
CA HIS A 277 -13.94 3.21 -0.53
C HIS A 277 -14.59 2.42 -1.67
N GLU A 278 -14.74 1.10 -1.49
CA GLU A 278 -15.38 0.26 -2.50
C GLU A 278 -16.87 0.54 -2.64
N LEU A 279 -17.53 0.75 -1.51
CA LEU A 279 -18.97 0.96 -1.46
C LEU A 279 -19.37 2.43 -1.40
N ASP A 280 -18.45 3.28 -0.99
CA ASP A 280 -18.63 4.71 -0.72
C ASP A 280 -17.59 5.56 -1.43
N GLN A 281 -17.27 5.20 -2.68
CA GLN A 281 -16.31 5.93 -3.53
C GLN A 281 -16.61 7.43 -3.55
N ILE A 282 -15.56 8.24 -3.53
CA ILE A 282 -15.69 9.69 -3.60
C ILE A 282 -15.39 10.14 -5.03
N PRO A 283 -16.42 10.40 -5.84
CA PRO A 283 -16.24 10.80 -7.23
C PRO A 283 -15.84 12.27 -7.34
N PHE A 284 -15.19 12.62 -8.45
CA PHE A 284 -14.90 13.98 -8.87
C PHE A 284 -14.97 14.09 -10.39
N GLU A 285 -15.24 15.30 -10.90
CA GLU A 285 -15.37 15.56 -12.35
C GLU A 285 -14.07 16.08 -12.97
N ASN A 286 -13.29 16.89 -12.24
CA ASN A 286 -12.07 17.51 -12.76
C ASN A 286 -10.92 17.51 -11.74
N ASP A 287 -11.23 17.89 -10.52
CA ASP A 287 -10.22 18.18 -9.50
C ASP A 287 -10.50 17.41 -8.22
N PHE A 288 -9.44 16.94 -7.58
CA PHE A 288 -9.56 16.31 -6.28
C PHE A 288 -8.33 16.60 -5.43
N VAL A 289 -8.56 17.05 -4.20
CA VAL A 289 -7.49 17.18 -3.19
C VAL A 289 -7.87 16.36 -1.97
N LEU A 290 -6.92 15.56 -1.48
CA LEU A 290 -6.98 14.90 -0.19
C LEU A 290 -5.89 15.48 0.70
N TYR A 291 -6.23 15.96 1.87
CA TYR A 291 -5.26 16.45 2.83
C TYR A 291 -5.57 16.00 4.26
N TRP A 292 -4.53 15.90 5.03
CA TRP A 292 -4.55 15.74 6.48
C TRP A 292 -4.36 17.12 7.09
N GLU A 293 -5.32 17.57 7.89
CA GLU A 293 -5.36 18.95 8.32
C GLU A 293 -4.17 19.35 9.21
N ALA A 294 -3.87 20.64 9.24
CA ALA A 294 -3.05 21.24 10.28
C ALA A 294 -3.66 20.98 11.66
N TRP A 295 -2.84 20.98 12.70
CA TRP A 295 -3.34 20.79 14.06
C TRP A 295 -4.41 21.85 14.38
N PRO A 296 -5.61 21.44 14.82
CA PRO A 296 -6.62 22.40 15.20
C PRO A 296 -6.10 23.21 16.40
N ASP A 297 -6.05 24.52 16.25
CA ASP A 297 -5.49 25.44 17.26
C ASP A 297 -6.40 25.53 18.50
N SER A 298 -6.27 24.55 19.38
CA SER A 298 -7.04 24.52 20.62
C SER A 298 -6.26 25.03 21.85
N GLY A 299 -5.05 25.55 21.66
CA GLY A 299 -4.20 26.05 22.77
C GLY A 299 -3.70 24.97 23.74
N LYS A 300 -4.11 23.71 23.56
CA LYS A 300 -3.73 22.56 24.40
C LYS A 300 -2.79 21.64 23.66
N ILE A 301 -1.69 22.16 23.19
CA ILE A 301 -0.81 21.37 22.34
C ILE A 301 0.07 20.47 23.19
N PRO A 302 -0.07 19.14 23.09
CA PRO A 302 0.90 18.20 23.67
C PRO A 302 2.28 18.41 23.06
N GLN A 303 3.33 18.11 23.81
CA GLN A 303 4.74 18.28 23.37
C GLN A 303 5.14 17.40 22.18
N SER A 304 4.24 16.55 21.66
CA SER A 304 4.49 15.60 20.56
C SER A 304 3.70 15.97 19.30
N ARG A 305 3.92 17.16 18.78
CA ARG A 305 3.24 17.67 17.58
C ARG A 305 3.75 17.08 16.28
N TYR A 306 4.98 16.66 16.28
CA TYR A 306 5.67 16.21 15.08
C TYR A 306 5.60 14.70 14.99
N CYS A 307 5.33 14.23 13.82
CA CYS A 307 5.49 12.84 13.45
C CYS A 307 6.02 12.74 12.02
N HIS A 308 6.56 11.57 11.70
CA HIS A 308 6.81 11.21 10.33
C HIS A 308 5.61 10.46 9.79
N ILE A 309 5.18 10.80 8.61
CA ILE A 309 4.09 10.13 7.92
C ILE A 309 4.58 9.45 6.66
N GLY A 310 3.87 8.40 6.27
CA GLY A 310 3.92 7.87 4.93
C GLY A 310 2.55 7.39 4.51
N TYR A 311 2.34 7.37 3.22
CA TYR A 311 1.03 7.07 2.67
C TYR A 311 1.12 6.46 1.27
N CYS A 312 0.03 5.84 0.88
CA CYS A 312 -0.29 5.54 -0.51
C CYS A 312 -1.78 5.80 -0.71
N VAL A 313 -2.10 6.63 -1.69
CA VAL A 313 -3.47 6.94 -2.11
C VAL A 313 -3.68 6.37 -3.49
N ILE A 314 -4.70 5.53 -3.66
CA ILE A 314 -5.10 4.95 -4.94
C ILE A 314 -6.37 5.63 -5.42
N TYR A 315 -6.37 6.04 -6.68
CA TYR A 315 -7.53 6.59 -7.36
C TYR A 315 -7.57 6.11 -8.81
N TYR A 316 -8.73 6.25 -9.42
CA TYR A 316 -8.95 5.88 -10.80
C TYR A 316 -9.48 7.08 -11.59
N LEU A 317 -9.06 7.19 -12.84
CA LEU A 317 -9.64 8.13 -13.80
C LEU A 317 -10.49 7.37 -14.82
N GLU A 318 -11.58 7.99 -15.23
CA GLU A 318 -12.39 7.53 -16.36
C GLU A 318 -11.78 8.04 -17.67
N HIS A 319 -11.67 7.18 -18.67
CA HIS A 319 -11.45 7.64 -20.03
C HIS A 319 -12.75 8.21 -20.58
N ILE A 320 -12.71 9.45 -21.00
CA ILE A 320 -13.76 10.09 -21.79
C ILE A 320 -13.61 9.71 -23.26
#